data_b34d36e2c0c4d555238c2f5753544dc7
#
_entry.id   b34d36e2c0c4d555238c2f5753544dc7
#
_cell.length_a   1.000
_cell.length_b   1.000
_cell.length_c   1.000
_cell.angle_alpha   90.00
_cell.angle_beta   90.00
_cell.angle_gamma   90.00
#
_symmetry.space_group_name_H-M   'P 1'
#
loop_
_entity.id
_entity.type
_entity.pdbx_description
1 polymer ?
#
loop_
_entity_poly.entity_id
_entity_poly.type
_entity_poly.pdbx_seq_one_letter_code
_entity_poly.pdbx_strand_id
1 'polypeptide(L)' 'MVNTKNINLVGIGLGNSNLLTKAAISALERSSVIIGAKRIVDSVKEDFPNKKYFTEYNTDKIIEIIRENIDNETAVVFS' A
#
# COMPACT_ATOMS: atom_id res chain seq x y z
N MET A 1 10.96 -13.84 -0.54
CA MET A 1 10.08 -12.81 0.00
C MET A 1 10.67 -12.27 1.29
N VAL A 2 10.81 -10.98 1.34
CA VAL A 2 11.26 -10.37 2.57
C VAL A 2 10.07 -10.31 3.51
N ASN A 3 10.20 -11.01 4.59
CA ASN A 3 9.14 -11.05 5.57
C ASN A 3 9.46 -10.10 6.70
N THR A 4 9.24 -8.81 6.47
CA THR A 4 9.25 -7.85 7.54
C THR A 4 7.82 -7.74 8.02
N LYS A 5 7.60 -7.96 9.27
CA LYS A 5 6.24 -8.07 9.81
C LYS A 5 5.38 -6.83 9.64
N ASN A 6 5.99 -5.69 9.29
CA ASN A 6 5.25 -4.45 9.15
C ASN A 6 5.12 -3.97 7.70
N ILE A 7 5.55 -4.78 6.74
CA ILE A 7 5.51 -4.38 5.33
C ILE A 7 4.76 -5.42 4.52
N ASN A 8 3.77 -4.96 3.79
CA ASN A 8 2.94 -5.78 2.91
C ASN A 8 3.10 -5.32 1.47
N LEU A 9 3.37 -6.26 0.57
CA LEU A 9 3.36 -5.97 -0.87
C LEU A 9 2.01 -6.40 -1.42
N VAL A 10 1.27 -5.46 -1.96
CA VAL A 10 -0.11 -5.71 -2.37
C VAL A 10 -0.30 -5.43 -3.85
N GLY A 11 -0.56 -6.47 -4.63
CA GLY A 11 -0.89 -6.33 -6.04
C GLY A 11 -2.35 -5.96 -6.21
N ILE A 12 -2.62 -4.94 -7.03
CA ILE A 12 -3.97 -4.46 -7.26
C ILE A 12 -4.25 -4.45 -8.75
N GLY A 13 -5.34 -5.12 -9.15
CA GLY A 13 -5.78 -5.08 -10.55
C GLY A 13 -6.42 -3.75 -10.86
N LEU A 14 -5.81 -2.99 -11.75
CA LEU A 14 -6.42 -1.74 -12.24
C LEU A 14 -7.47 -2.08 -13.29
N GLY A 15 -8.47 -1.30 -13.35
CA GLY A 15 -9.54 -1.48 -14.33
C GLY A 15 -10.70 -2.30 -13.81
N ASN A 16 -10.54 -2.97 -12.68
CA ASN A 16 -11.63 -3.66 -12.05
C ASN A 16 -11.43 -3.67 -10.54
N SER A 17 -11.79 -2.56 -9.93
CA SER A 17 -11.57 -2.31 -8.51
C SER A 17 -12.31 -3.29 -7.61
N ASN A 18 -13.29 -3.99 -8.15
CA ASN A 18 -14.06 -4.96 -7.37
C ASN A 18 -13.36 -6.30 -7.21
N LEU A 19 -12.17 -6.45 -7.80
CA LEU A 19 -11.47 -7.72 -7.78
C LEU A 19 -10.27 -7.76 -6.84
N LEU A 20 -10.32 -6.97 -5.79
CA LEU A 20 -9.33 -7.09 -4.72
C LEU A 20 -9.52 -8.43 -4.03
N THR A 21 -8.43 -9.16 -3.84
CA THR A 21 -8.49 -10.42 -3.10
C THR A 21 -8.76 -10.15 -1.64
N LYS A 22 -9.25 -11.15 -0.93
CA LYS A 22 -9.44 -11.04 0.51
C LYS A 22 -8.12 -10.74 1.23
N ALA A 23 -7.03 -11.34 0.75
CA ALA A 23 -5.71 -11.09 1.33
C ALA A 23 -5.29 -9.63 1.14
N ALA A 24 -5.55 -9.07 -0.05
CA ALA A 24 -5.24 -7.67 -0.32
C ALA A 24 -6.06 -6.74 0.56
N ILE A 25 -7.36 -6.99 0.67
CA ILE A 25 -8.23 -6.18 1.52
C ILE A 25 -7.76 -6.23 2.97
N SER A 26 -7.45 -7.41 3.46
CA SER A 26 -6.98 -7.58 4.83
C SER A 26 -5.69 -6.82 5.09
N ALA A 27 -4.73 -6.90 4.15
CA ALA A 27 -3.48 -6.18 4.28
C ALA A 27 -3.69 -4.67 4.28
N LEU A 28 -4.57 -4.17 3.42
CA LEU A 28 -4.86 -2.74 3.36
C LEU A 28 -5.57 -2.26 4.63
N GLU A 29 -6.47 -3.06 5.18
CA GLU A 29 -7.16 -2.71 6.40
C GLU A 29 -6.19 -2.61 7.59
N ARG A 30 -5.22 -3.52 7.65
CA ARG A 30 -4.24 -3.53 8.73
C ARG A 30 -3.22 -2.41 8.60
N SER A 31 -2.96 -1.94 7.40
CA SER A 31 -1.92 -0.95 7.17
C SER A 31 -2.40 0.44 7.53
N SER A 32 -1.54 1.21 8.19
CA SER A 32 -1.82 2.62 8.47
C SER A 32 -1.17 3.54 7.44
N VAL A 33 -0.16 3.04 6.74
CA VAL A 33 0.56 3.78 5.70
C VAL A 33 0.46 3.01 4.39
N ILE A 34 0.12 3.70 3.32
CA ILE A 34 -0.01 3.07 2.00
C ILE A 34 0.81 3.88 1.01
N ILE A 35 1.69 3.19 0.27
CA ILE A 35 2.61 3.81 -0.68
C ILE A 35 2.41 3.20 -2.06
N GLY A 36 2.38 4.03 -3.08
CA GLY A 36 2.29 3.53 -4.44
C GLY A 36 2.20 4.64 -5.46
N ALA A 37 2.08 4.26 -6.73
CA ALA A 37 1.88 5.23 -7.80
C ALA A 37 0.54 5.92 -7.63
N LYS A 38 0.45 7.15 -8.13
CA LYS A 38 -0.73 7.98 -7.92
C LYS A 38 -2.04 7.31 -8.35
N ARG A 39 -2.06 6.65 -9.50
CA ARG A 39 -3.28 6.00 -10.00
C ARG A 39 -3.76 4.91 -9.05
N ILE A 40 -2.83 4.15 -8.51
CA ILE A 40 -3.15 3.05 -7.61
C ILE A 40 -3.59 3.58 -6.26
N VAL A 41 -2.86 4.55 -5.74
CA VAL A 41 -3.19 5.20 -4.48
C VAL A 41 -4.58 5.83 -4.54
N ASP A 42 -4.88 6.53 -5.62
CA ASP A 42 -6.19 7.17 -5.79
C ASP A 42 -7.32 6.14 -5.78
N SER A 43 -7.09 4.98 -6.40
CA SER A 43 -8.07 3.90 -6.41
C SER A 43 -8.30 3.32 -5.02
N VAL A 44 -7.22 3.09 -4.28
CA VAL A 44 -7.30 2.53 -2.92
C VAL A 44 -7.95 3.52 -1.95
N LYS A 45 -7.66 4.79 -2.11
CA LYS A 45 -8.18 5.85 -1.25
C LYS A 45 -9.70 5.88 -1.19
N GLU A 46 -10.35 5.54 -2.28
CA GLU A 46 -11.81 5.53 -2.33
C GLU A 46 -12.40 4.55 -1.32
N ASP A 47 -11.75 3.41 -1.14
CA ASP A 47 -12.24 2.37 -0.26
C ASP A 47 -11.65 2.45 1.15
N PHE A 48 -10.50 3.09 1.31
CA PHE A 48 -9.79 3.18 2.59
C PHE A 48 -9.38 4.62 2.85
N PRO A 49 -10.32 5.53 3.13
CA PRO A 49 -10.00 6.97 3.21
C PRO A 49 -9.22 7.41 4.43
N ASN A 50 -9.13 6.58 5.45
CA ASN A 50 -8.54 7.00 6.73
C ASN A 50 -7.08 6.60 6.91
N LYS A 51 -6.39 6.29 5.81
CA LYS A 51 -4.99 5.88 5.84
C LYS A 51 -4.08 7.07 5.50
N LYS A 52 -2.81 6.93 5.83
CA LYS A 52 -1.79 7.90 5.43
C LYS A 52 -1.21 7.44 4.10
N TYR A 53 -1.32 8.26 3.07
CA TYR A 53 -0.96 7.90 1.71
C TYR A 53 0.27 8.66 1.24
N PHE A 54 1.17 7.94 0.56
CA PHE A 54 2.32 8.52 -0.10
C PHE A 54 2.33 8.09 -1.56
N THR A 55 2.38 9.05 -2.46
CA THR A 55 2.49 8.78 -3.88
C THR A 55 3.96 8.78 -4.26
N GLU A 56 4.48 7.62 -4.62
CA GLU A 56 5.89 7.48 -4.95
C GLU A 56 6.15 6.24 -5.80
N TYR A 57 7.04 6.33 -6.76
CA TYR A 57 7.48 5.15 -7.53
C TYR A 57 8.99 4.92 -7.43
N ASN A 58 9.74 5.84 -6.92
CA ASN A 58 11.18 5.67 -6.78
C ASN A 58 11.45 4.74 -5.62
N THR A 59 12.14 3.64 -5.88
CA THR A 59 12.39 2.61 -4.87
C THR A 59 13.12 3.17 -3.65
N ASP A 60 14.12 4.03 -3.86
CA ASP A 60 14.89 4.60 -2.76
C ASP A 60 14.01 5.46 -1.86
N LYS A 61 13.11 6.22 -2.45
CA LYS A 61 12.19 7.06 -1.68
C LYS A 61 11.14 6.24 -0.95
N ILE A 62 10.69 5.16 -1.56
CA ILE A 62 9.76 4.24 -0.90
C ILE A 62 10.43 3.65 0.34
N ILE A 63 11.70 3.24 0.22
CA ILE A 63 12.45 2.71 1.34
C ILE A 63 12.59 3.74 2.46
N GLU A 64 12.84 5.00 2.11
CA GLU A 64 12.91 6.07 3.10
C GLU A 64 11.61 6.23 3.86
N ILE A 65 10.49 6.22 3.14
CA ILE A 65 9.17 6.35 3.75
C ILE A 65 8.91 5.18 4.71
N ILE A 66 9.27 3.97 4.29
CA ILE A 66 9.13 2.78 5.12
C ILE A 66 9.94 2.92 6.42
N ARG A 67 11.17 3.40 6.30
CA ARG A 67 12.04 3.59 7.47
C ARG A 67 11.48 4.62 8.44
N GLU A 68 10.94 5.72 7.91
CA GLU A 68 10.36 6.78 8.73
C GLU A 68 9.09 6.33 9.44
N ASN A 69 8.45 5.29 8.93
CA ASN A 69 7.20 4.78 9.48
C ASN A 69 7.37 3.34 9.97
N ILE A 70 8.55 2.99 10.44
CA ILE A 70 8.89 1.60 10.76
C ILE A 70 8.00 0.98 11.84
N ASP A 71 7.44 1.80 12.71
CA ASP A 71 6.56 1.33 13.77
C ASP A 71 5.11 1.14 13.30
N ASN A 72 4.81 1.52 12.08
CA ASN A 72 3.49 1.40 11.51
C ASN A 72 3.46 0.29 10.47
N GLU A 73 2.34 -0.39 10.35
CA GLU A 73 2.19 -1.36 9.28
C GLU A 73 1.98 -0.62 7.96
N THR A 74 2.78 -0.96 6.97
CA THR A 74 2.83 -0.27 5.68
C THR A 74 2.49 -1.21 4.55
N ALA A 75 1.66 -0.77 3.62
CA ALA A 75 1.38 -1.50 2.39
C ALA A 75 2.01 -0.76 1.21
N VAL A 76 2.76 -1.48 0.38
CA VAL A 76 3.26 -0.96 -0.89
C VAL A 76 2.37 -1.57 -1.96
N VAL A 77 1.61 -0.73 -2.65
CA VAL A 77 0.63 -1.17 -3.64
C VAL A 77 1.20 -1.02 -5.05
N PHE A 78 0.91 -1.99 -5.89
CA PHE A 78 1.40 -2.01 -7.27
C PHE A 78 0.39 -2.74 -8.17
N SER A 79 0.55 -2.59 -9.45
CA SER A 79 -0.32 -3.28 -10.41
C SER A 79 0.48 -4.19 -11.33
#